data_b69816af0483bb7f487e8db69d0f2794
#
_entry.id   b69816af0483bb7f487e8db69d0f2794
#
_cell.length_a   1.000
_cell.length_b   1.000
_cell.length_c   1.000
_cell.angle_alpha   90.00
_cell.angle_beta   90.00
_cell.angle_gamma   90.00
#
_symmetry.space_group_name_H-M   'P 1'
#
loop_
_entity.id
_entity.type
_entity.pdbx_description
1 polymer ?
#
loop_
_entity_poly.entity_id
_entity_poly.type
_entity_poly.pdbx_seq_one_letter_code
_entity_poly.pdbx_strand_id
1 'polypeptide(L)'
;MFAGIGGFRSGLERVGGFECVGYCEIDKYAKQAYEALYDTSKEVYYDDATKIVPEDVPDIDLIVGGFPCQSFSIAGKRRGFEDARGTMFFEIARIAAVKRPRYLLLENVPGLLSHDEGRTFAAILSALDELGYDVAWQVLNSADFGVAQSRKRVFIIGFLRTECAGRILSFTEANPKTLIQRIPGKEGCRVYSPEGLSITLTGTAGG
;
A
#
# COMPACT_ATOMS: atom_id res chain seq x y z
N MET A 1 -6.23 -5.51 -2.13
CA MET A 1 -5.75 -6.23 -0.92
C MET A 1 -5.60 -5.22 0.23
N PHE A 2 -6.11 -5.53 1.43
CA PHE A 2 -6.10 -4.61 2.59
C PHE A 2 -6.74 -3.27 2.22
N ALA A 3 -7.98 -3.32 1.77
CA ALA A 3 -8.63 -2.22 1.06
C ALA A 3 -8.89 -0.98 1.93
N GLY A 4 -9.03 -1.17 3.25
CA GLY A 4 -9.41 -0.08 4.15
C GLY A 4 -10.72 0.56 3.68
N ILE A 5 -10.74 1.87 3.63
CA ILE A 5 -11.86 2.65 3.08
C ILE A 5 -11.71 2.95 1.57
N GLY A 6 -10.78 2.30 0.86
CA GLY A 6 -10.65 2.39 -0.59
C GLY A 6 -9.74 3.52 -1.11
N GLY A 7 -8.68 3.88 -0.39
CA GLY A 7 -7.77 4.93 -0.83
C GLY A 7 -7.16 4.71 -2.23
N PHE A 8 -6.69 3.51 -2.51
CA PHE A 8 -6.19 3.15 -3.85
C PHE A 8 -7.29 3.20 -4.90
N ARG A 9 -8.47 2.65 -4.59
CA ARG A 9 -9.61 2.68 -5.49
C ARG A 9 -9.99 4.11 -5.88
N SER A 10 -10.14 4.99 -4.90
CA SER A 10 -10.44 6.41 -5.14
C SER A 10 -9.42 7.07 -6.07
N GLY A 11 -8.12 6.76 -5.90
CA GLY A 11 -7.07 7.26 -6.77
C GLY A 11 -7.18 6.73 -8.19
N LEU A 12 -7.37 5.43 -8.36
CA LEU A 12 -7.47 4.77 -9.67
C LEU A 12 -8.73 5.18 -10.45
N GLU A 13 -9.88 5.28 -9.78
CA GLU A 13 -11.12 5.77 -10.39
C GLU A 13 -10.98 7.22 -10.89
N ARG A 14 -10.28 8.06 -10.13
CA ARG A 14 -10.03 9.45 -10.52
C ARG A 14 -9.12 9.56 -11.75
N VAL A 15 -8.16 8.67 -11.88
CA VAL A 15 -7.28 8.59 -13.08
C VAL A 15 -8.07 8.05 -14.26
N GLY A 16 -8.98 7.12 -14.02
CA GLY A 16 -9.79 6.46 -15.06
C GLY A 16 -9.06 5.29 -15.72
N GLY A 17 -9.83 4.45 -16.43
CA GLY A 17 -9.30 3.30 -17.15
C GLY A 17 -9.04 2.06 -16.28
N PHE A 18 -9.50 2.06 -15.03
CA PHE A 18 -9.41 0.94 -14.10
C PHE A 18 -10.80 0.47 -13.69
N GLU A 19 -10.99 -0.83 -13.62
CA GLU A 19 -12.17 -1.48 -13.09
C GLU A 19 -11.76 -2.32 -11.88
N CYS A 20 -12.50 -2.19 -10.77
CA CYS A 20 -12.28 -3.01 -9.59
C CYS A 20 -13.05 -4.31 -9.75
N VAL A 21 -12.38 -5.44 -9.76
CA VAL A 21 -12.97 -6.77 -9.87
C VAL A 21 -13.12 -7.48 -8.54
N GLY A 22 -12.46 -6.99 -7.49
CA GLY A 22 -12.58 -7.55 -6.15
C GLY A 22 -11.72 -6.82 -5.12
N TYR A 23 -12.08 -7.00 -3.85
CA TYR A 23 -11.36 -6.40 -2.72
C TYR A 23 -11.30 -7.35 -1.53
N CYS A 24 -10.25 -7.17 -0.71
CA CYS A 24 -10.06 -7.90 0.53
C CYS A 24 -9.89 -6.92 1.68
N GLU A 25 -10.74 -7.08 2.72
CA GLU A 25 -10.69 -6.29 3.95
C GLU A 25 -11.26 -7.10 5.11
N ILE A 26 -10.47 -7.25 6.18
CA ILE A 26 -10.85 -8.05 7.35
C ILE A 26 -11.63 -7.22 8.39
N ASP A 27 -11.36 -5.90 8.46
CA ASP A 27 -12.07 -5.03 9.39
C ASP A 27 -13.46 -4.73 8.89
N LYS A 28 -14.47 -5.13 9.68
CA LYS A 28 -15.87 -4.98 9.28
C LYS A 28 -16.33 -3.52 9.12
N TYR A 29 -15.72 -2.59 9.87
CA TYR A 29 -16.10 -1.18 9.79
C TYR A 29 -15.46 -0.52 8.58
N ALA A 30 -14.21 -0.86 8.27
CA ALA A 30 -13.57 -0.45 7.03
C ALA A 30 -14.32 -0.99 5.81
N LYS A 31 -14.74 -2.28 5.85
CA LYS A 31 -15.59 -2.89 4.82
C LYS A 31 -16.91 -2.13 4.64
N GLN A 32 -17.64 -1.86 5.73
CA GLN A 32 -18.89 -1.11 5.65
C GLN A 32 -18.70 0.28 5.05
N ALA A 33 -17.62 0.98 5.42
CA ALA A 33 -17.30 2.27 4.83
C ALA A 33 -16.96 2.16 3.33
N TYR A 34 -16.21 1.13 2.95
CA TYR A 34 -15.89 0.84 1.54
C TYR A 34 -17.15 0.62 0.72
N GLU A 35 -18.05 -0.27 1.18
CA GLU A 35 -19.32 -0.58 0.50
C GLU A 35 -20.30 0.60 0.46
N ALA A 36 -20.20 1.53 1.41
CA ALA A 36 -20.98 2.76 1.40
C ALA A 36 -20.46 3.81 0.41
N LEU A 37 -19.17 3.75 0.07
CA LEU A 37 -18.51 4.70 -0.84
C LEU A 37 -18.53 4.23 -2.29
N TYR A 38 -18.58 2.91 -2.53
CA TYR A 38 -18.41 2.33 -3.85
C TYR A 38 -19.50 1.33 -4.17
N ASP A 39 -19.89 1.24 -5.44
CA ASP A 39 -20.72 0.15 -5.93
C ASP A 39 -19.88 -1.12 -6.06
N THR A 40 -20.10 -2.06 -5.15
CA THR A 40 -19.37 -3.33 -5.07
C THR A 40 -20.20 -4.51 -5.60
N SER A 41 -21.34 -4.25 -6.23
CA SER A 41 -22.32 -5.28 -6.64
C SER A 41 -21.76 -6.31 -7.65
N LYS A 42 -20.69 -5.95 -8.36
CA LYS A 42 -20.01 -6.81 -9.34
C LYS A 42 -18.63 -7.29 -8.87
N GLU A 43 -18.22 -6.97 -7.65
CA GLU A 43 -16.90 -7.24 -7.12
C GLU A 43 -16.91 -8.49 -6.23
N VAL A 44 -15.83 -9.26 -6.29
CA VAL A 44 -15.63 -10.37 -5.36
C VAL A 44 -15.07 -9.82 -4.04
N TYR A 45 -15.75 -10.13 -2.95
CA TYR A 45 -15.28 -9.78 -1.60
C TYR A 45 -14.56 -10.95 -0.95
N TYR A 46 -13.42 -10.66 -0.32
CA TYR A 46 -12.66 -11.58 0.50
C TYR A 46 -12.51 -11.01 1.91
N ASP A 47 -12.88 -11.80 2.93
CA ASP A 47 -12.82 -11.40 4.35
C ASP A 47 -11.42 -11.49 4.95
N ASP A 48 -10.61 -12.42 4.46
CA ASP A 48 -9.29 -12.72 5.01
C ASP A 48 -8.31 -13.08 3.89
N ALA A 49 -7.25 -12.30 3.78
CA ALA A 49 -6.21 -12.50 2.76
C ALA A 49 -5.57 -13.89 2.83
N THR A 50 -5.46 -14.47 4.02
CA THR A 50 -4.85 -15.80 4.23
C THR A 50 -5.72 -16.95 3.71
N LYS A 51 -7.01 -16.71 3.52
CA LYS A 51 -7.99 -17.70 3.04
C LYS A 51 -8.25 -17.62 1.53
N ILE A 52 -7.73 -16.60 0.86
CA ILE A 52 -7.91 -16.47 -0.59
C ILE A 52 -7.25 -17.66 -1.28
N VAL A 53 -8.01 -18.38 -2.09
CA VAL A 53 -7.50 -19.37 -3.04
C VAL A 53 -7.09 -18.62 -4.30
N PRO A 54 -5.80 -18.54 -4.65
CA PRO A 54 -5.35 -17.70 -5.77
C PRO A 54 -5.99 -18.07 -7.10
N GLU A 55 -6.29 -19.34 -7.31
CA GLU A 55 -6.92 -19.87 -8.52
C GLU A 55 -8.33 -19.29 -8.73
N ASP A 56 -9.06 -19.05 -7.64
CA ASP A 56 -10.43 -18.52 -7.65
C ASP A 56 -10.50 -16.99 -7.81
N VAL A 57 -9.35 -16.30 -7.72
CA VAL A 57 -9.29 -14.87 -7.97
C VAL A 57 -9.56 -14.61 -9.46
N PRO A 58 -10.39 -13.64 -9.85
CA PRO A 58 -10.54 -13.25 -11.25
C PRO A 58 -9.23 -12.92 -11.93
N ASP A 59 -9.19 -12.92 -13.25
CA ASP A 59 -8.04 -12.40 -13.98
C ASP A 59 -7.87 -10.91 -13.72
N ILE A 60 -6.63 -10.51 -13.41
CA ILE A 60 -6.30 -9.16 -12.96
C ILE A 60 -5.01 -8.66 -13.60
N ASP A 61 -5.01 -7.40 -14.01
CA ASP A 61 -3.81 -6.72 -14.52
C ASP A 61 -3.03 -6.02 -13.41
N LEU A 62 -3.69 -5.66 -12.29
CA LEU A 62 -3.12 -4.87 -11.22
C LEU A 62 -3.57 -5.37 -9.85
N ILE A 63 -2.62 -5.62 -8.95
CA ILE A 63 -2.88 -5.74 -7.51
C ILE A 63 -2.45 -4.45 -6.83
N VAL A 64 -3.36 -3.88 -6.03
CA VAL A 64 -3.04 -2.77 -5.12
C VAL A 64 -3.21 -3.21 -3.68
N GLY A 65 -2.36 -2.69 -2.77
CA GLY A 65 -2.51 -3.02 -1.36
C GLY A 65 -1.56 -2.28 -0.42
N GLY A 66 -2.11 -1.81 0.71
CA GLY A 66 -1.35 -1.29 1.83
C GLY A 66 -1.21 -2.37 2.91
N PHE A 67 -0.22 -3.24 2.80
CA PHE A 67 -0.06 -4.33 3.76
C PHE A 67 0.48 -3.83 5.11
N PRO A 68 0.02 -4.39 6.25
CA PRO A 68 0.49 -3.98 7.56
C PRO A 68 1.97 -4.33 7.76
N CYS A 69 2.72 -3.38 8.34
CA CYS A 69 4.12 -3.58 8.75
C CYS A 69 4.13 -4.39 10.06
N GLN A 70 3.90 -5.69 9.98
CA GLN A 70 4.11 -6.59 11.10
C GLN A 70 5.55 -7.07 11.10
N SER A 71 6.13 -7.26 12.29
CA SER A 71 7.50 -7.73 12.44
C SER A 71 7.71 -9.03 11.66
N PHE A 72 8.63 -8.99 10.71
CA PHE A 72 9.15 -10.18 10.07
C PHE A 72 9.96 -10.95 11.14
N SER A 73 9.37 -11.96 11.71
CA SER A 73 10.10 -12.90 12.54
C SER A 73 10.92 -13.80 11.60
N ILE A 74 12.11 -13.32 11.23
CA ILE A 74 13.08 -14.15 10.51
C ILE A 74 13.72 -15.09 11.53
N ALA A 75 12.97 -16.05 12.05
CA ALA A 75 13.48 -17.14 12.84
C ALA A 75 13.75 -18.32 11.89
N GLY A 76 14.90 -18.30 11.21
CA GLY A 76 15.30 -19.44 10.39
C GLY A 76 16.34 -19.07 9.34
N LYS A 77 17.32 -19.96 9.16
CA LYS A 77 18.41 -19.82 8.19
C LYS A 77 17.90 -19.86 6.76
N ARG A 78 18.11 -18.76 6.01
CA ARG A 78 18.23 -18.67 4.54
C ARG A 78 17.51 -19.76 3.71
N ARG A 79 16.20 -19.74 3.64
CA ARG A 79 15.44 -20.48 2.62
C ARG A 79 14.39 -19.58 1.95
N GLY A 80 14.79 -18.39 1.45
CA GLY A 80 14.00 -17.59 0.51
C GLY A 80 12.50 -17.45 0.84
N PHE A 81 11.69 -17.64 -0.16
CA PHE A 81 10.22 -17.52 -0.17
C PHE A 81 9.50 -18.39 0.89
N GLU A 82 10.09 -19.50 1.33
CA GLU A 82 9.41 -20.46 2.22
C GLU A 82 9.41 -20.04 3.70
N ASP A 83 10.44 -19.33 4.17
CA ASP A 83 10.58 -18.97 5.58
C ASP A 83 9.84 -17.69 6.00
N ALA A 84 9.41 -16.89 5.01
CA ALA A 84 8.75 -15.61 5.23
C ALA A 84 7.21 -15.68 5.19
N ARG A 85 6.62 -16.86 5.13
CA ARG A 85 5.18 -17.15 4.93
C ARG A 85 4.22 -16.61 6.00
N GLY A 86 4.68 -15.82 6.94
CA GLY A 86 3.85 -15.30 8.04
C GLY A 86 3.44 -13.84 7.93
N THR A 87 3.81 -13.14 6.86
CA THR A 87 3.50 -11.71 6.74
C THR A 87 2.48 -11.45 5.64
N MET A 88 1.69 -10.40 5.83
CA MET A 88 0.63 -10.04 4.89
C MET A 88 1.15 -9.67 3.48
N PHE A 89 2.42 -9.28 3.34
CA PHE A 89 3.06 -9.13 2.03
C PHE A 89 3.08 -10.44 1.24
N PHE A 90 3.36 -11.57 1.91
CA PHE A 90 3.44 -12.87 1.23
C PHE A 90 2.07 -13.39 0.77
N GLU A 91 0.98 -12.91 1.34
CA GLU A 91 -0.35 -13.17 0.80
C GLU A 91 -0.55 -12.48 -0.56
N ILE A 92 -0.01 -11.26 -0.73
CA ILE A 92 0.03 -10.60 -2.04
C ILE A 92 0.92 -11.40 -3.00
N ALA A 93 2.12 -11.76 -2.55
CA ALA A 93 3.09 -12.52 -3.35
C ALA A 93 2.53 -13.88 -3.81
N ARG A 94 1.78 -14.57 -2.95
CA ARG A 94 1.13 -15.85 -3.26
C ARG A 94 0.09 -15.71 -4.36
N ILE A 95 -0.73 -14.67 -4.32
CA ILE A 95 -1.71 -14.39 -5.39
C ILE A 95 -0.98 -13.98 -6.67
N ALA A 96 0.05 -13.12 -6.56
CA ALA A 96 0.84 -12.68 -7.71
C ALA A 96 1.60 -13.82 -8.40
N ALA A 97 2.03 -14.84 -7.65
CA ALA A 97 2.68 -16.04 -8.21
C ALA A 97 1.78 -16.81 -9.17
N VAL A 98 0.48 -16.90 -8.87
CA VAL A 98 -0.51 -17.64 -9.67
C VAL A 98 -1.11 -16.76 -10.76
N LYS A 99 -1.61 -15.56 -10.39
CA LYS A 99 -2.34 -14.68 -11.33
C LYS A 99 -1.43 -13.86 -12.22
N ARG A 100 -0.17 -13.65 -11.83
CA ARG A 100 0.84 -12.93 -12.62
C ARG A 100 0.35 -11.59 -13.17
N PRO A 101 -0.25 -10.71 -12.33
CA PRO A 101 -0.71 -9.40 -12.79
C PRO A 101 0.46 -8.61 -13.40
N ARG A 102 0.18 -7.80 -14.40
CA ARG A 102 1.20 -6.98 -15.09
C ARG A 102 1.85 -5.98 -14.15
N TYR A 103 1.08 -5.52 -13.14
CA TYR A 103 1.51 -4.48 -12.21
C TYR A 103 1.16 -4.83 -10.76
N LEU A 104 2.05 -4.40 -9.86
CA LEU A 104 1.79 -4.33 -8.42
C LEU A 104 1.95 -2.89 -7.97
N LEU A 105 1.03 -2.37 -7.15
CA LEU A 105 1.14 -1.05 -6.53
C LEU A 105 0.91 -1.21 -5.03
N LEU A 106 1.99 -1.23 -4.28
CA LEU A 106 1.99 -1.54 -2.86
C LEU A 106 2.36 -0.30 -2.04
N GLU A 107 1.83 -0.22 -0.83
CA GLU A 107 2.10 0.89 0.09
C GLU A 107 2.51 0.37 1.46
N ASN A 108 3.40 1.12 2.10
CA ASN A 108 3.75 0.89 3.50
C ASN A 108 4.27 2.17 4.16
N VAL A 109 4.53 2.10 5.47
CA VAL A 109 5.19 3.19 6.19
C VAL A 109 6.68 3.28 5.81
N PRO A 110 7.31 4.48 5.84
CA PRO A 110 8.74 4.62 5.50
C PRO A 110 9.68 3.78 6.35
N GLY A 111 9.26 3.45 7.60
CA GLY A 111 10.02 2.58 8.50
C GLY A 111 10.29 1.18 7.94
N LEU A 112 9.51 0.72 6.94
CA LEU A 112 9.76 -0.54 6.25
C LEU A 112 11.17 -0.60 5.64
N LEU A 113 11.67 0.52 5.12
CA LEU A 113 12.97 0.58 4.44
C LEU A 113 14.15 0.34 5.40
N SER A 114 13.99 0.70 6.67
CA SER A 114 15.03 0.54 7.71
C SER A 114 14.71 -0.57 8.72
N HIS A 115 13.54 -1.21 8.61
CA HIS A 115 13.15 -2.28 9.50
C HIS A 115 14.15 -3.43 9.45
N ASP A 116 14.57 -3.91 10.63
CA ASP A 116 15.54 -5.00 10.76
C ASP A 116 16.83 -4.73 9.93
N GLU A 117 17.40 -3.51 10.06
CA GLU A 117 18.59 -3.08 9.31
C GLU A 117 18.42 -3.17 7.79
N GLY A 118 17.19 -3.01 7.27
CA GLY A 118 16.84 -3.12 5.85
C GLY A 118 16.61 -4.55 5.36
N ARG A 119 16.80 -5.58 6.19
CA ARG A 119 16.63 -6.99 5.80
C ARG A 119 15.21 -7.30 5.37
N THR A 120 14.23 -6.70 6.04
CA THR A 120 12.82 -6.85 5.68
C THR A 120 12.52 -6.38 4.26
N PHE A 121 12.98 -5.19 3.91
CA PHE A 121 12.76 -4.65 2.59
C PHE A 121 13.53 -5.43 1.51
N ALA A 122 14.75 -5.85 1.82
CA ALA A 122 15.54 -6.71 0.94
C ALA A 122 14.82 -8.06 0.66
N ALA A 123 14.18 -8.65 1.66
CA ALA A 123 13.40 -9.88 1.49
C ALA A 123 12.18 -9.67 0.57
N ILE A 124 11.49 -8.52 0.68
CA ILE A 124 10.39 -8.13 -0.22
C ILE A 124 10.90 -8.01 -1.67
N LEU A 125 12.03 -7.31 -1.86
CA LEU A 125 12.61 -7.15 -3.20
C LEU A 125 13.02 -8.49 -3.81
N SER A 126 13.66 -9.36 -3.01
CA SER A 126 14.05 -10.71 -3.45
C SER A 126 12.84 -11.55 -3.85
N ALA A 127 11.77 -11.53 -3.06
CA ALA A 127 10.54 -12.27 -3.39
C ALA A 127 9.89 -11.76 -4.69
N LEU A 128 9.85 -10.45 -4.91
CA LEU A 128 9.32 -9.88 -6.14
C LEU A 128 10.21 -10.21 -7.35
N ASP A 129 11.52 -10.20 -7.17
CA ASP A 129 12.49 -10.61 -8.20
C ASP A 129 12.32 -12.08 -8.60
N GLU A 130 12.18 -12.98 -7.62
CA GLU A 130 11.90 -14.41 -7.84
C GLU A 130 10.58 -14.64 -8.59
N LEU A 131 9.56 -13.79 -8.36
CA LEU A 131 8.30 -13.82 -9.09
C LEU A 131 8.38 -13.22 -10.50
N GLY A 132 9.54 -12.64 -10.87
CA GLY A 132 9.78 -12.07 -12.19
C GLY A 132 9.33 -10.62 -12.34
N TYR A 133 9.25 -9.85 -11.25
CA TYR A 133 8.95 -8.42 -11.27
C TYR A 133 10.23 -7.59 -11.20
N ASP A 134 10.31 -6.56 -12.04
CA ASP A 134 11.19 -5.42 -11.82
C ASP A 134 10.50 -4.46 -10.86
N VAL A 135 11.27 -3.86 -9.93
CA VAL A 135 10.70 -3.08 -8.83
C VAL A 135 11.28 -1.68 -8.80
N ALA A 136 10.41 -0.69 -8.71
CA ALA A 136 10.75 0.68 -8.36
C ALA A 136 10.02 1.08 -7.06
N TRP A 137 10.64 1.95 -6.26
CA TRP A 137 10.01 2.46 -5.04
C TRP A 137 10.38 3.90 -4.78
N GLN A 138 9.48 4.63 -4.12
CA GLN A 138 9.72 6.01 -3.69
C GLN A 138 8.94 6.33 -2.43
N VAL A 139 9.52 7.17 -1.56
CA VAL A 139 8.82 7.76 -0.43
C VAL A 139 8.16 9.04 -0.89
N LEU A 140 6.82 9.07 -0.81
CA LEU A 140 6.01 10.24 -1.15
C LEU A 140 5.35 10.80 0.10
N ASN A 141 5.17 12.13 0.13
CA ASN A 141 4.42 12.81 1.18
C ASN A 141 3.14 13.38 0.57
N SER A 142 1.98 13.05 1.13
CA SER A 142 0.70 13.56 0.65
C SER A 142 0.65 15.10 0.56
N ALA A 143 1.43 15.79 1.40
CA ALA A 143 1.57 17.24 1.38
C ALA A 143 2.08 17.78 0.04
N ASP A 144 2.95 17.04 -0.64
CA ASP A 144 3.58 17.45 -1.90
C ASP A 144 2.57 17.37 -3.08
N PHE A 145 1.43 16.71 -2.85
CA PHE A 145 0.36 16.50 -3.84
C PHE A 145 -0.91 17.31 -3.54
N GLY A 146 -0.79 18.39 -2.78
CA GLY A 146 -1.90 19.32 -2.53
C GLY A 146 -2.90 18.88 -1.46
N VAL A 147 -2.61 17.80 -0.71
CA VAL A 147 -3.41 17.36 0.41
C VAL A 147 -2.99 18.11 1.68
N ALA A 148 -3.93 18.65 2.44
CA ALA A 148 -3.67 19.39 3.68
C ALA A 148 -3.24 18.48 4.86
N GLN A 149 -2.47 17.44 4.58
CA GLN A 149 -1.95 16.51 5.57
C GLN A 149 -0.53 16.10 5.20
N SER A 150 0.40 16.13 6.14
CA SER A 150 1.72 15.55 5.95
C SER A 150 1.70 14.07 6.34
N ARG A 151 1.70 13.19 5.35
CA ARG A 151 1.70 11.74 5.52
C ARG A 151 2.70 11.10 4.56
N LYS A 152 3.83 10.68 5.08
CA LYS A 152 4.85 9.99 4.29
C LYS A 152 4.53 8.50 4.17
N ARG A 153 4.65 7.96 2.95
CA ARG A 153 4.49 6.53 2.65
C ARG A 153 5.51 6.10 1.60
N VAL A 154 6.00 4.89 1.73
CA VAL A 154 6.74 4.25 0.65
C VAL A 154 5.72 3.58 -0.28
N PHE A 155 5.80 3.90 -1.56
CA PHE A 155 5.10 3.22 -2.63
C PHE A 155 6.09 2.32 -3.34
N ILE A 156 5.69 1.07 -3.61
CA ILE A 156 6.48 0.05 -4.26
C ILE A 156 5.70 -0.38 -5.50
N ILE A 157 6.32 -0.28 -6.67
CA ILE A 157 5.69 -0.64 -7.93
C ILE A 157 6.46 -1.81 -8.53
N GLY A 158 5.75 -2.90 -8.78
CA GLY A 158 6.26 -4.06 -9.51
C GLY A 158 5.79 -4.06 -10.96
N PHE A 159 6.69 -4.38 -11.86
CA PHE A 159 6.43 -4.55 -13.29
C PHE A 159 6.78 -5.96 -13.70
N LEU A 160 5.82 -6.73 -14.20
CA LEU A 160 6.08 -8.08 -14.68
C LEU A 160 7.00 -8.02 -15.92
N ARG A 161 8.20 -8.60 -15.85
CA ARG A 161 9.26 -8.48 -16.87
C ARG A 161 8.81 -8.92 -18.24
N THR A 162 7.99 -9.96 -18.31
CA THR A 162 7.48 -10.50 -19.59
C THR A 162 6.55 -9.53 -20.32
N GLU A 163 5.93 -8.60 -19.60
CA GLU A 163 4.91 -7.70 -20.13
C GLU A 163 5.37 -6.23 -20.19
N CYS A 164 6.32 -5.84 -19.33
CA CYS A 164 6.65 -4.45 -19.07
C CYS A 164 8.15 -4.15 -19.10
N ALA A 165 8.95 -4.95 -19.76
CA ALA A 165 10.42 -4.82 -19.76
C ALA A 165 10.88 -3.38 -20.09
N GLY A 166 11.77 -2.85 -19.23
CA GLY A 166 12.42 -1.55 -19.44
C GLY A 166 11.61 -0.32 -19.05
N ARG A 167 10.45 -0.46 -18.40
CA ARG A 167 9.68 0.68 -17.91
C ARG A 167 10.18 1.11 -16.52
N ILE A 168 10.72 2.32 -16.44
CA ILE A 168 11.04 2.98 -15.18
C ILE A 168 10.04 4.12 -15.00
N LEU A 169 9.28 4.11 -13.88
CA LEU A 169 8.44 5.25 -13.52
C LEU A 169 9.28 6.30 -12.79
N SER A 170 9.22 7.53 -13.27
CA SER A 170 9.69 8.70 -12.54
C SER A 170 8.48 9.39 -11.92
N PHE A 171 8.49 9.54 -10.59
CA PHE A 171 7.48 10.32 -9.88
C PHE A 171 7.93 11.78 -9.90
N THR A 172 7.08 12.67 -10.41
CA THR A 172 7.31 14.13 -10.32
C THR A 172 6.74 14.63 -8.99
N GLU A 173 7.57 15.33 -8.22
CA GLU A 173 7.10 16.00 -7.01
C GLU A 173 6.23 17.20 -7.38
N ALA A 174 5.04 17.29 -6.77
CA ALA A 174 4.26 18.52 -6.79
C ALA A 174 4.91 19.53 -5.83
N ASN A 175 4.77 20.83 -6.10
CA ASN A 175 5.31 21.90 -5.26
C ASN A 175 4.85 21.74 -3.80
N PRO A 176 5.77 21.57 -2.83
CA PRO A 176 5.39 21.39 -1.43
C PRO A 176 4.74 22.66 -0.89
N LYS A 177 3.60 22.50 -0.21
CA LYS A 177 2.97 23.57 0.57
C LYS A 177 3.56 23.60 1.96
N THR A 178 4.00 24.75 2.42
CA THR A 178 4.51 24.91 3.79
C THR A 178 3.36 24.94 4.80
N LEU A 179 3.54 24.27 5.94
CA LEU A 179 2.64 24.38 7.07
C LEU A 179 2.68 25.80 7.64
N ILE A 180 1.54 26.46 7.74
CA ILE A 180 1.41 27.81 8.33
C ILE A 180 0.82 27.65 9.73
N GLN A 181 1.68 27.60 10.76
CA GLN A 181 1.26 27.54 12.14
C GLN A 181 0.81 28.93 12.63
N ARG A 182 -0.43 29.04 13.10
CA ARG A 182 -1.02 30.29 13.61
C ARG A 182 -0.84 30.44 15.12
N ILE A 183 -0.99 29.35 15.87
CA ILE A 183 -0.82 29.33 17.31
C ILE A 183 0.21 28.25 17.67
N PRO A 184 1.33 28.62 18.34
CA PRO A 184 2.30 27.65 18.82
C PRO A 184 1.71 26.82 19.97
N GLY A 185 2.16 25.57 20.10
CA GLY A 185 1.71 24.69 21.18
C GLY A 185 2.33 23.30 21.05
N LYS A 186 2.00 22.41 21.97
CA LYS A 186 2.35 20.99 21.86
C LYS A 186 1.53 20.36 20.72
N GLU A 187 2.02 19.26 20.19
CA GLU A 187 1.30 18.49 19.17
C GLU A 187 -0.13 18.16 19.66
N GLY A 188 -1.13 18.38 18.81
CA GLY A 188 -2.55 18.31 19.17
C GLY A 188 -3.16 19.61 19.70
N CYS A 189 -2.35 20.59 20.15
CA CYS A 189 -2.82 21.90 20.62
C CYS A 189 -2.46 23.06 19.68
N ARG A 190 -1.85 22.78 18.54
CA ARG A 190 -1.45 23.78 17.54
C ARG A 190 -2.60 24.09 16.59
N VAL A 191 -2.73 25.35 16.24
CA VAL A 191 -3.70 25.80 15.25
C VAL A 191 -2.96 26.17 13.96
N TYR A 192 -3.38 25.61 12.87
CA TYR A 192 -2.83 25.85 11.53
C TYR A 192 -3.81 26.62 10.67
N SER A 193 -3.28 27.37 9.71
CA SER A 193 -4.11 28.05 8.73
C SER A 193 -4.83 27.01 7.84
N PRO A 194 -6.11 27.22 7.49
CA PRO A 194 -6.82 26.35 6.55
C PRO A 194 -6.20 26.40 5.13
N GLU A 195 -5.41 27.44 4.84
CA GLU A 195 -4.69 27.60 3.57
C GLU A 195 -3.37 26.82 3.54
N GLY A 196 -2.89 26.38 4.71
CA GLY A 196 -1.68 25.58 4.85
C GLY A 196 -1.98 24.08 4.97
N LEU A 197 -0.92 23.29 5.16
CA LEU A 197 -1.03 21.85 5.41
C LEU A 197 -1.26 21.58 6.89
N SER A 198 -2.03 20.54 7.21
CA SER A 198 -2.13 20.03 8.58
C SER A 198 -1.11 18.93 8.85
N ILE A 199 -0.76 18.74 10.12
CA ILE A 199 -0.03 17.55 10.55
C ILE A 199 -0.94 16.32 10.54
N THR A 200 -0.35 15.15 10.40
CA THR A 200 -1.07 13.90 10.61
C THR A 200 -1.47 13.80 12.09
N LEU A 201 -2.77 13.68 12.36
CA LEU A 201 -3.25 13.42 13.72
C LEU A 201 -2.83 11.98 14.07
N THR A 202 -1.93 11.85 15.03
CA THR A 202 -1.66 10.57 15.67
C THR A 202 -2.79 10.31 16.65
N GLY A 203 -3.59 9.26 16.43
CA GLY A 203 -4.54 8.80 17.44
C GLY A 203 -3.76 8.32 18.67
N THR A 204 -3.60 9.16 19.67
CA THR A 204 -3.32 8.68 21.01
C THR A 204 -4.58 8.01 21.50
N ALA A 205 -4.56 6.67 21.59
CA ALA A 205 -5.52 5.98 22.41
C ALA A 205 -5.40 6.59 23.81
N GLY A 206 -6.38 7.37 24.22
CA GLY A 206 -6.46 7.88 25.56
C GLY A 206 -6.54 6.69 26.51
N GLY A 207 -5.57 6.61 27.41
CA GLY A 207 -5.65 5.76 28.59
C GLY A 207 -6.63 6.38 29.60
#